data_326fd51ebeac22d25144f904e7fae1fc
#
_entry.id   326fd51ebeac22d25144f904e7fae1fc
#
_cell.length_a   1.000
_cell.length_b   1.000
_cell.length_c   1.000
_cell.angle_alpha   90.00
_cell.angle_beta   90.00
_cell.angle_gamma   90.00
#
_symmetry.space_group_name_H-M   'P 1'
#
loop_
_entity.id
_entity.type
_entity.pdbx_description
1 polymer ?
#
loop_
_entity_poly.entity_id
_entity_poly.type
_entity_poly.pdbx_seq_one_letter_code
_entity_poly.pdbx_strand_id
1 'polypeptide(L)'
;MGLIVQKFGGTSVANTERLKNVAEIVTDAYKAGNGVIVVVSAQGDTTDDLIEKAREVNTNPSKREMDMLLSTGEQISASLL
;
A
#
# COMPACT_ATOMS: atom_id res chain seq x y z
N MET A 1 -19.51 17.81 -6.95
CA MET A 1 -18.60 16.83 -7.51
C MET A 1 -17.18 17.35 -7.37
N GLY A 2 -16.31 16.61 -6.75
CA GLY A 2 -14.91 16.98 -6.54
C GLY A 2 -13.96 15.82 -6.82
N LEU A 3 -12.68 16.11 -6.78
CA LEU A 3 -11.63 15.11 -6.82
C LEU A 3 -11.01 15.00 -5.42
N ILE A 4 -11.02 13.81 -4.86
CA ILE A 4 -10.47 13.53 -3.54
C ILE A 4 -9.28 12.60 -3.67
N VAL A 5 -8.17 12.94 -3.00
CA VAL A 5 -7.01 12.04 -2.88
C VAL A 5 -6.99 11.52 -1.45
N GLN A 6 -7.05 10.20 -1.30
CA GLN A 6 -7.03 9.53 0.00
C GLN A 6 -5.77 8.68 0.11
N LYS A 7 -5.01 8.90 1.17
CA LYS A 7 -3.78 8.15 1.44
C LYS A 7 -3.97 7.28 2.69
N PHE A 8 -3.63 6.01 2.56
CA PHE A 8 -3.71 5.04 3.65
C PHE A 8 -2.33 4.43 3.91
N GLY A 9 -1.85 4.57 5.12
CA GLY A 9 -0.58 4.00 5.54
C GLY A 9 -0.64 2.49 5.76
N GLY A 10 0.51 1.87 6.01
CA GLY A 10 0.62 0.41 6.16
C GLY A 10 -0.26 -0.17 7.27
N THR A 11 -0.44 0.55 8.36
CA THR A 11 -1.32 0.13 9.46
C THR A 11 -2.78 0.05 9.01
N SER A 12 -3.23 0.98 8.18
CA SER A 12 -4.61 1.02 7.70
C SER A 12 -4.94 -0.09 6.71
N VAL A 13 -3.94 -0.71 6.10
CA VAL A 13 -4.11 -1.79 5.13
C VAL A 13 -3.48 -3.11 5.62
N ALA A 14 -3.17 -3.20 6.90
CA ALA A 14 -2.36 -4.28 7.47
C ALA A 14 -2.99 -5.68 7.37
N ASN A 15 -4.31 -5.78 7.34
CA ASN A 15 -5.01 -7.06 7.29
C ASN A 15 -6.34 -6.91 6.53
N THR A 16 -7.03 -8.03 6.36
CA THR A 16 -8.29 -8.10 5.61
C THR A 16 -9.37 -7.18 6.20
N GLU A 17 -9.51 -7.14 7.51
CA GLU A 17 -10.52 -6.30 8.16
C GLU A 17 -10.25 -4.81 7.89
N ARG A 18 -8.99 -4.40 8.01
CA ARG A 18 -8.59 -3.01 7.75
C ARG A 18 -8.74 -2.64 6.28
N LEU A 19 -8.42 -3.56 5.37
CA LEU A 19 -8.65 -3.37 3.94
C LEU A 19 -10.13 -3.16 3.64
N LYS A 20 -11.01 -3.92 4.26
CA LYS A 20 -12.46 -3.74 4.11
C LYS A 20 -12.92 -2.38 4.61
N ASN A 21 -12.37 -1.90 5.71
CA ASN A 21 -12.66 -0.56 6.22
C ASN A 21 -12.25 0.52 5.23
N VAL A 22 -11.05 0.40 4.66
CA VAL A 22 -10.56 1.33 3.62
C VAL A 22 -11.46 1.31 2.39
N ALA A 23 -11.84 0.12 1.93
CA ALA A 23 -12.73 -0.03 0.79
C ALA A 23 -14.08 0.67 1.03
N GLU A 24 -14.61 0.57 2.24
CA GLU A 24 -15.86 1.25 2.62
C GLU A 24 -15.71 2.77 2.58
N ILE A 25 -14.61 3.30 3.15
CA ILE A 25 -14.33 4.74 3.14
C ILE A 25 -14.22 5.25 1.70
N VAL A 26 -13.50 4.56 0.84
CA VAL A 26 -13.32 4.92 -0.56
C VAL A 26 -14.65 4.87 -1.31
N THR A 27 -15.42 3.82 -1.09
CA THR A 27 -16.71 3.63 -1.74
C THR A 27 -17.69 4.74 -1.34
N ASP A 28 -17.73 5.11 -0.06
CA ASP A 28 -18.59 6.18 0.42
C ASP A 28 -18.24 7.52 -0.24
N ALA A 29 -16.95 7.84 -0.36
CA ALA A 29 -16.50 9.06 -1.03
C ALA A 29 -16.90 9.06 -2.51
N TYR A 30 -16.78 7.93 -3.18
CA TYR A 30 -17.19 7.79 -4.59
C TYR A 30 -18.71 7.92 -4.76
N LYS A 31 -19.49 7.27 -3.90
CA LYS A 31 -20.95 7.35 -3.94
C LYS A 31 -21.49 8.74 -3.64
N ALA A 32 -20.72 9.56 -2.92
CA ALA A 32 -21.07 10.95 -2.68
C ALA A 32 -20.89 11.86 -3.92
N GLY A 33 -20.47 11.30 -5.04
CA GLY A 33 -20.34 12.02 -6.31
C GLY A 33 -18.94 12.52 -6.61
N ASN A 34 -17.92 12.05 -5.88
CA ASN A 34 -16.54 12.47 -6.07
C ASN A 34 -15.75 11.52 -6.96
N GLY A 35 -14.77 12.04 -7.70
CA GLY A 35 -13.68 11.23 -8.21
C GLY A 35 -12.72 10.96 -7.07
N VAL A 36 -12.20 9.73 -6.97
CA VAL A 36 -11.33 9.33 -5.86
C VAL A 36 -10.03 8.74 -6.39
N ILE A 37 -8.91 9.29 -5.92
CA ILE A 37 -7.58 8.70 -6.14
C ILE A 37 -7.13 8.12 -4.79
N VAL A 38 -6.78 6.84 -4.79
CA VAL A 38 -6.39 6.14 -3.58
C VAL A 38 -4.89 5.82 -3.66
N VAL A 39 -4.16 6.22 -2.63
CA VAL A 39 -2.73 5.92 -2.48
C VAL A 39 -2.56 5.01 -1.27
N VAL A 40 -1.93 3.88 -1.46
CA VAL A 40 -1.72 2.90 -0.39
C VAL A 40 -0.24 2.58 -0.21
N SER A 41 0.12 2.19 1.02
CA SER A 41 1.44 1.67 1.35
C SER A 41 1.40 0.14 1.41
N ALA A 42 2.57 -0.50 1.54
CA ALA A 42 2.67 -1.93 1.82
C ALA A 42 1.99 -2.24 3.17
N GLN A 43 1.47 -3.46 3.32
CA GLN A 43 0.77 -3.88 4.54
C GLN A 43 1.72 -3.98 5.72
N GLY A 44 1.41 -3.30 6.82
CA GLY A 44 2.08 -3.44 8.12
C GLY A 44 3.61 -3.43 8.01
N ASP A 45 4.25 -4.53 8.41
CA ASP A 45 5.71 -4.68 8.43
C ASP A 45 6.30 -5.21 7.13
N THR A 46 5.52 -5.32 6.05
CA THR A 46 5.96 -5.91 4.78
C THR A 46 7.23 -5.25 4.23
N THR A 47 7.32 -3.92 4.27
CA THR A 47 8.50 -3.20 3.79
C THR A 47 9.75 -3.59 4.57
N ASP A 48 9.66 -3.64 5.90
CA ASP A 48 10.79 -4.02 6.76
C ASP A 48 11.20 -5.48 6.52
N ASP A 49 10.23 -6.37 6.36
CA ASP A 49 10.48 -7.78 6.07
C ASP A 49 11.19 -7.96 4.73
N LEU A 50 10.80 -7.18 3.71
CA LEU A 50 11.45 -7.22 2.40
C LEU A 50 12.88 -6.69 2.46
N ILE A 51 13.13 -5.63 3.21
CA ILE A 51 14.47 -5.08 3.40
C ILE A 51 15.37 -6.12 4.07
N GLU A 52 14.90 -6.75 5.14
CA GLU A 52 15.63 -7.78 5.86
C GLU A 52 15.97 -8.96 4.94
N LYS A 53 14.99 -9.45 4.19
CA LYS A 53 15.19 -10.55 3.26
C LYS A 53 16.20 -10.22 2.16
N ALA A 54 16.14 -9.01 1.62
CA ALA A 54 17.11 -8.57 0.61
C ALA A 54 18.53 -8.56 1.15
N ARG A 55 18.72 -8.14 2.40
CA ARG A 55 20.03 -8.12 3.05
C ARG A 55 20.57 -9.51 3.36
N GLU A 56 19.70 -10.49 3.59
CA GLU A 56 20.12 -11.89 3.73
C GLU A 56 20.69 -12.42 2.42
N VAL A 57 20.11 -12.04 1.29
CA VAL A 57 20.53 -12.47 -0.04
C VAL A 57 21.80 -11.73 -0.48
N ASN A 58 21.89 -10.44 -0.20
CA ASN A 58 23.01 -9.58 -0.59
C ASN A 58 23.21 -8.50 0.47
N THR A 59 24.37 -8.50 1.13
CA THR A 59 24.70 -7.53 2.18
C THR A 59 24.76 -6.09 1.69
N ASN A 60 24.91 -5.88 0.38
CA ASN A 60 24.97 -4.55 -0.23
C ASN A 60 24.13 -4.50 -1.52
N PRO A 61 22.79 -4.60 -1.42
CA PRO A 61 21.94 -4.56 -2.59
C PRO A 61 21.96 -3.18 -3.26
N SER A 62 21.86 -3.14 -4.59
CA SER A 62 21.79 -1.87 -5.30
C SER A 62 20.46 -1.16 -4.97
N LYS A 63 20.50 0.18 -4.97
CA LYS A 63 19.31 0.99 -4.68
C LYS A 63 18.19 0.70 -5.67
N ARG A 64 18.52 0.56 -6.94
CA ARG A 64 17.53 0.29 -8.00
C ARG A 64 16.78 -1.01 -7.75
N GLU A 65 17.51 -2.09 -7.45
CA GLU A 65 16.91 -3.39 -7.20
C GLU A 65 16.11 -3.39 -5.89
N MET A 66 16.59 -2.67 -4.89
CA MET A 66 15.87 -2.50 -3.63
C MET A 66 14.54 -1.76 -3.86
N ASP A 67 14.56 -0.67 -4.61
CA ASP A 67 13.34 0.08 -4.93
C ASP A 67 12.32 -0.78 -5.67
N MET A 68 12.78 -1.59 -6.62
CA MET A 68 11.92 -2.52 -7.34
C MET A 68 11.28 -3.54 -6.39
N LEU A 69 12.07 -4.14 -5.52
CA LEU A 69 11.59 -5.12 -4.53
C LEU A 69 10.56 -4.50 -3.60
N LEU A 70 10.83 -3.33 -3.04
CA LEU A 70 9.93 -2.67 -2.09
C LEU A 70 8.61 -2.27 -2.72
N SER A 71 8.60 -1.92 -4.00
CA SER A 71 7.37 -1.58 -4.72
C SER A 71 6.38 -2.74 -4.79
N THR A 72 6.86 -3.99 -4.71
CA THR A 72 5.97 -5.17 -4.75
C THR A 72 5.00 -5.21 -3.56
N GLY A 73 5.45 -4.77 -2.39
CA GLY A 73 4.57 -4.69 -1.21
C GLY A 73 3.41 -3.72 -1.41
N GLU A 74 3.67 -2.58 -2.01
CA GLU A 74 2.64 -1.59 -2.32
C GLU A 74 1.69 -2.09 -3.41
N GLN A 75 2.21 -2.82 -4.39
CA GLN A 75 1.40 -3.44 -5.45
C GLN A 75 0.43 -4.48 -4.87
N ILE A 76 0.84 -5.24 -3.87
CA ILE A 76 -0.04 -6.19 -3.17
C ILE A 76 -1.23 -5.44 -2.57
N SER A 77 -0.98 -4.37 -1.81
CA SER A 77 -2.03 -3.56 -1.19
C SER A 77 -3.00 -3.00 -2.23
N ALA A 78 -2.46 -2.42 -3.30
CA ALA A 78 -3.27 -1.84 -4.37
C ALA A 78 -4.14 -2.90 -5.06
N SER A 79 -3.59 -4.10 -5.28
CA SER A 79 -4.31 -5.20 -5.92
C SER A 79 -5.42 -5.78 -5.05
N LEU A 80 -5.19 -5.84 -3.73
CA LEU A 80 -6.20 -6.35 -2.80
C LEU A 80 -7.35 -5.37 -2.58
N LEU A 81 -7.05 -4.09 -2.64
CA LEU A 81 -8.06 -3.06 -2.43
C LEU A 81 -8.94 -2.86 -3.66
#